data_1e81e20c6f1fee57af6809d35686e370
#
_entry.id   1e81e20c6f1fee57af6809d35686e370
#
_cell.length_a   1.000
_cell.length_b   1.000
_cell.length_c   1.000
_cell.angle_alpha   90.00
_cell.angle_beta   90.00
_cell.angle_gamma   90.00
#
_symmetry.space_group_name_H-M   'P 1'
#
loop_
_entity.id
_entity.type
_entity.pdbx_description
1 polymer ?
#
loop_
_entity_poly.entity_id
_entity_poly.type
_entity_poly.pdbx_seq_one_letter_code
_entity_poly.pdbx_strand_id
1 'polypeptide(L)'
;GAPQNGHPAWEPHPIQGWTPDFIPLVLQETIDKKSYDQLLPVNGADGVAWAQKLAKQEGILTGISGGSTFAITMQIAQSAKAGSVILCMLPDTGERYMSTPLFESIEAEMNAEEEAISRSTPTAQME
;
A
#
# COMPACT_ATOMS: atom_id res chain seq x y z
N GLY A 1 -5.20 -15.18 -24.46
CA GLY A 1 -6.28 -14.20 -24.26
C GLY A 1 -6.80 -14.32 -22.86
N ALA A 2 -7.19 -13.20 -22.23
CA ALA A 2 -7.88 -13.25 -20.94
C ALA A 2 -9.13 -14.13 -21.06
N PRO A 3 -9.50 -14.91 -20.03
CA PRO A 3 -10.74 -15.66 -20.05
C PRO A 3 -11.90 -14.67 -20.23
N GLN A 4 -12.88 -15.04 -21.08
CA GLN A 4 -14.03 -14.18 -21.36
C GLN A 4 -14.95 -13.99 -20.16
N ASN A 5 -14.81 -14.84 -19.14
CA ASN A 5 -15.50 -14.74 -17.85
C ASN A 5 -14.44 -14.65 -16.77
N GLY A 6 -14.54 -13.65 -15.90
CA GLY A 6 -13.63 -13.46 -14.78
C GLY A 6 -13.55 -14.69 -13.84
N HIS A 7 -12.53 -14.73 -12.98
CA HIS A 7 -12.36 -15.83 -12.04
C HIS A 7 -13.57 -15.89 -11.07
N PRO A 8 -14.21 -17.06 -10.89
CA PRO A 8 -15.48 -17.16 -10.14
C PRO A 8 -15.38 -16.80 -8.66
N ALA A 9 -14.18 -16.81 -8.08
CA ALA A 9 -13.92 -16.41 -6.70
C ALA A 9 -13.38 -14.99 -6.58
N TRP A 10 -13.39 -14.20 -7.68
CA TRP A 10 -12.92 -12.83 -7.62
C TRP A 10 -13.98 -11.91 -7.00
N GLU A 11 -13.56 -11.08 -6.07
CA GLU A 11 -14.37 -10.03 -5.46
C GLU A 11 -13.65 -8.67 -5.58
N PRO A 12 -14.39 -7.57 -5.77
CA PRO A 12 -13.82 -6.23 -5.76
C PRO A 12 -13.09 -5.94 -4.45
N HIS A 13 -11.91 -5.31 -4.54
CA HIS A 13 -11.12 -4.91 -3.38
C HIS A 13 -10.43 -3.56 -3.62
N PRO A 14 -10.04 -2.82 -2.56
CA PRO A 14 -9.49 -1.47 -2.68
C PRO A 14 -8.04 -1.42 -3.19
N ILE A 15 -7.34 -2.55 -3.30
CA ILE A 15 -5.93 -2.59 -3.73
C ILE A 15 -5.88 -2.56 -5.25
N GLN A 16 -5.73 -1.38 -5.82
CA GLN A 16 -5.69 -1.20 -7.27
C GLN A 16 -4.51 -1.94 -7.90
N GLY A 17 -4.76 -2.64 -8.99
CA GLY A 17 -3.75 -3.38 -9.74
C GLY A 17 -3.39 -4.76 -9.18
N TRP A 18 -3.92 -5.15 -8.03
CA TRP A 18 -3.73 -6.48 -7.47
C TRP A 18 -4.90 -7.41 -7.83
N THR A 19 -4.60 -8.70 -7.86
CA THR A 19 -5.59 -9.79 -8.08
C THR A 19 -6.72 -9.39 -9.03
N PRO A 20 -6.43 -9.13 -10.32
CA PRO A 20 -7.48 -8.95 -11.30
C PRO A 20 -8.31 -10.25 -11.41
N ASP A 21 -9.47 -10.18 -12.07
CA ASP A 21 -10.37 -11.31 -12.27
C ASP A 21 -9.80 -12.44 -13.17
N PHE A 22 -8.51 -12.37 -13.49
CA PHE A 22 -7.76 -13.39 -14.23
C PHE A 22 -6.35 -13.54 -13.66
N ILE A 23 -5.70 -14.67 -13.93
CA ILE A 23 -4.30 -14.89 -13.58
C ILE A 23 -3.43 -14.45 -14.76
N PRO A 24 -2.59 -13.39 -14.62
CA PRO A 24 -1.63 -13.02 -15.66
C PRO A 24 -0.65 -14.16 -15.97
N LEU A 25 -0.21 -14.29 -17.23
CA LEU A 25 0.69 -15.37 -17.65
C LEU A 25 1.99 -15.40 -16.83
N VAL A 26 2.56 -14.24 -16.51
CA VAL A 26 3.76 -14.14 -15.67
C VAL A 26 3.53 -14.69 -14.27
N LEU A 27 2.36 -14.42 -13.68
CA LEU A 27 2.01 -14.97 -12.37
C LEU A 27 1.77 -16.47 -12.46
N GLN A 28 1.09 -16.95 -13.51
CA GLN A 28 0.89 -18.39 -13.74
C GLN A 28 2.23 -19.13 -13.82
N GLU A 29 3.19 -18.58 -14.57
CA GLU A 29 4.53 -19.17 -14.67
C GLU A 29 5.24 -19.24 -13.32
N THR A 30 5.10 -18.21 -12.49
CA THR A 30 5.64 -18.16 -11.13
C THR A 30 5.03 -19.23 -10.23
N ILE A 31 3.70 -19.43 -10.35
CA ILE A 31 2.96 -20.47 -9.61
C ILE A 31 3.43 -21.86 -10.05
N ASP A 32 3.50 -22.10 -11.35
CA ASP A 32 3.89 -23.41 -11.93
C ASP A 32 5.31 -23.79 -11.53
N LYS A 33 6.21 -22.83 -11.51
CA LYS A 33 7.62 -23.00 -11.09
C LYS A 33 7.81 -23.01 -9.57
N LYS A 34 6.76 -22.72 -8.78
CA LYS A 34 6.85 -22.56 -7.32
C LYS A 34 7.98 -21.60 -6.91
N SER A 35 8.09 -20.46 -7.61
CA SER A 35 9.15 -19.46 -7.39
C SER A 35 8.85 -18.55 -6.18
N TYR A 36 8.13 -19.04 -5.21
CA TYR A 36 7.82 -18.38 -3.93
C TYR A 36 7.74 -19.42 -2.82
N ASP A 37 8.07 -19.02 -1.60
CA ASP A 37 8.04 -19.90 -0.43
C ASP A 37 6.65 -19.98 0.19
N GLN A 38 5.96 -18.84 0.27
CA GLN A 38 4.66 -18.75 0.92
C GLN A 38 3.77 -17.68 0.28
N LEU A 39 2.48 -17.97 0.14
CA LEU A 39 1.46 -17.01 -0.25
C LEU A 39 0.65 -16.61 0.99
N LEU A 40 0.66 -15.32 1.32
CA LEU A 40 -0.05 -14.77 2.47
C LEU A 40 -1.14 -13.82 1.99
N PRO A 41 -2.41 -14.07 2.35
CA PRO A 41 -3.49 -13.16 2.03
C PRO A 41 -3.41 -11.89 2.89
N VAL A 42 -3.90 -10.77 2.35
CA VAL A 42 -4.05 -9.50 3.06
C VAL A 42 -5.45 -8.95 2.83
N ASN A 43 -6.03 -8.35 3.87
CA ASN A 43 -7.27 -7.61 3.75
C ASN A 43 -6.97 -6.20 3.20
N GLY A 44 -7.78 -5.72 2.26
CA GLY A 44 -7.60 -4.39 1.69
C GLY A 44 -7.74 -3.24 2.70
N ALA A 45 -8.60 -3.41 3.71
CA ALA A 45 -8.72 -2.44 4.80
C ALA A 45 -7.44 -2.33 5.64
N ASP A 46 -6.74 -3.44 5.87
CA ASP A 46 -5.44 -3.44 6.54
C ASP A 46 -4.40 -2.69 5.71
N GLY A 47 -4.45 -2.83 4.38
CA GLY A 47 -3.58 -2.09 3.47
C GLY A 47 -3.75 -0.57 3.61
N VAL A 48 -4.98 -0.08 3.64
CA VAL A 48 -5.28 1.34 3.86
C VAL A 48 -4.78 1.79 5.24
N ALA A 49 -5.10 1.05 6.30
CA ALA A 49 -4.72 1.39 7.67
C ALA A 49 -3.20 1.45 7.85
N TRP A 50 -2.46 0.51 7.28
CA TRP A 50 -0.99 0.49 7.37
C TRP A 50 -0.31 1.55 6.50
N ALA A 51 -0.86 1.88 5.32
CA ALA A 51 -0.37 3.00 4.53
C ALA A 51 -0.53 4.32 5.29
N GLN A 52 -1.67 4.55 5.94
CA GLN A 52 -1.90 5.72 6.79
C GLN A 52 -0.96 5.77 8.01
N LYS A 53 -0.69 4.63 8.65
CA LYS A 53 0.27 4.55 9.77
C LYS A 53 1.69 4.88 9.31
N LEU A 54 2.14 4.34 8.18
CA LEU A 54 3.44 4.65 7.62
C LEU A 54 3.60 6.15 7.34
N ALA A 55 2.57 6.78 6.77
CA ALA A 55 2.58 8.22 6.52
C ALA A 55 2.69 9.03 7.82
N LYS A 56 1.87 8.69 8.83
CA LYS A 56 1.79 9.45 10.09
C LYS A 56 2.97 9.24 11.03
N GLN A 57 3.51 8.03 11.09
CA GLN A 57 4.52 7.65 12.10
C GLN A 57 5.94 7.70 11.54
N GLU A 58 6.11 7.39 10.26
CA GLU A 58 7.43 7.25 9.64
C GLU A 58 7.67 8.27 8.51
N GLY A 59 6.64 9.06 8.13
CA GLY A 59 6.74 9.98 7.00
C GLY A 59 6.85 9.29 5.63
N ILE A 60 6.47 8.01 5.55
CA ILE A 60 6.55 7.22 4.33
C ILE A 60 5.19 7.24 3.63
N LEU A 61 5.10 8.00 2.55
CA LEU A 61 3.88 8.13 1.76
C LEU A 61 3.84 7.04 0.66
N THR A 62 3.12 5.95 0.93
CA THR A 62 2.95 4.82 0.00
C THR A 62 1.50 4.63 -0.40
N GLY A 63 1.26 3.93 -1.52
CA GLY A 63 -0.06 3.52 -1.94
C GLY A 63 -0.64 2.37 -1.09
N ILE A 64 -1.89 1.99 -1.38
CA ILE A 64 -2.59 0.92 -0.64
C ILE A 64 -1.86 -0.42 -0.78
N SER A 65 -1.27 -0.71 -1.93
CA SER A 65 -0.47 -1.92 -2.15
C SER A 65 0.78 -1.96 -1.25
N GLY A 66 1.46 -0.83 -1.07
CA GLY A 66 2.58 -0.71 -0.13
C GLY A 66 2.15 -0.92 1.32
N GLY A 67 1.01 -0.36 1.73
CA GLY A 67 0.41 -0.64 3.03
C GLY A 67 0.07 -2.11 3.22
N SER A 68 -0.41 -2.77 2.16
CA SER A 68 -0.76 -4.20 2.17
C SER A 68 0.48 -5.09 2.35
N THR A 69 1.55 -4.84 1.60
CA THR A 69 2.82 -5.58 1.76
C THR A 69 3.42 -5.34 3.15
N PHE A 70 3.33 -4.10 3.64
CA PHE A 70 3.83 -3.76 4.97
C PHE A 70 3.01 -4.41 6.09
N ALA A 71 1.68 -4.52 5.97
CA ALA A 71 0.82 -5.24 6.92
C ALA A 71 1.30 -6.68 7.12
N ILE A 72 1.56 -7.39 6.03
CA ILE A 72 2.10 -8.76 6.06
C ILE A 72 3.53 -8.80 6.60
N THR A 73 4.36 -7.82 6.24
CA THR A 73 5.71 -7.69 6.79
C THR A 73 5.69 -7.60 8.32
N MET A 74 4.81 -6.79 8.88
CA MET A 74 4.66 -6.65 10.34
C MET A 74 4.14 -7.94 10.99
N GLN A 75 3.25 -8.67 10.33
CA GLN A 75 2.80 -9.98 10.80
C GLN A 75 3.96 -10.99 10.86
N ILE A 76 4.79 -11.03 9.82
CA ILE A 76 5.99 -11.89 9.78
C ILE A 76 7.00 -11.47 10.86
N ALA A 77 7.21 -10.16 11.02
CA ALA A 77 8.17 -9.62 11.98
C ALA A 77 7.87 -10.03 13.44
N GLN A 78 6.58 -10.16 13.79
CA GLN A 78 6.18 -10.60 15.13
C GLN A 78 6.67 -12.01 15.49
N SER A 79 6.85 -12.89 14.52
CA SER A 79 7.32 -14.26 14.69
C SER A 79 8.78 -14.46 14.29
N ALA A 80 9.43 -13.46 13.73
CA ALA A 80 10.81 -13.52 13.29
C ALA A 80 11.78 -13.57 14.49
N LYS A 81 12.92 -14.23 14.30
CA LYS A 81 13.98 -14.26 15.31
C LYS A 81 14.60 -12.87 15.49
N ALA A 82 15.02 -12.55 16.70
CA ALA A 82 15.75 -11.31 16.96
C ALA A 82 16.99 -11.20 16.04
N GLY A 83 17.18 -10.04 15.45
CA GLY A 83 18.26 -9.78 14.48
C GLY A 83 17.94 -10.16 13.03
N SER A 84 16.74 -10.67 12.73
CA SER A 84 16.30 -10.88 11.34
C SER A 84 16.21 -9.57 10.58
N VAL A 85 16.59 -9.62 9.30
CA VAL A 85 16.39 -8.50 8.36
C VAL A 85 15.28 -8.86 7.39
N ILE A 86 14.25 -8.01 7.30
CA ILE A 86 13.08 -8.24 6.45
C ILE A 86 13.01 -7.11 5.42
N LEU A 87 13.04 -7.47 4.14
CA LEU A 87 12.85 -6.52 3.05
C LEU A 87 11.37 -6.49 2.66
N CYS A 88 10.78 -5.30 2.69
CA CYS A 88 9.42 -5.05 2.25
C CYS A 88 9.41 -4.17 1.00
N MET A 89 8.66 -4.56 -0.02
CA MET A 89 8.45 -3.76 -1.22
C MET A 89 7.31 -2.77 -1.01
N LEU A 90 7.55 -1.49 -1.25
CA LEU A 90 6.56 -0.43 -1.35
C LEU A 90 6.49 0.03 -2.82
N PRO A 91 5.53 -0.47 -3.63
CA PRO A 91 5.60 -0.39 -5.09
C PRO A 91 5.46 1.02 -5.67
N ASP A 92 4.70 1.89 -4.99
CA ASP A 92 4.41 3.25 -5.47
C ASP A 92 4.20 4.24 -4.32
N THR A 93 3.95 5.51 -4.69
CA THR A 93 3.73 6.60 -3.75
C THR A 93 2.23 6.85 -3.51
N GLY A 94 1.89 7.41 -2.35
CA GLY A 94 0.51 7.74 -1.97
C GLY A 94 -0.13 8.84 -2.81
N GLU A 95 0.63 9.68 -3.48
CA GLU A 95 0.14 10.80 -4.30
C GLU A 95 -0.86 10.37 -5.38
N ARG A 96 -0.73 9.16 -5.90
CA ARG A 96 -1.65 8.58 -6.90
C ARG A 96 -3.03 8.27 -6.33
N TYR A 97 -3.17 8.28 -5.01
CA TYR A 97 -4.36 7.81 -4.30
C TYR A 97 -5.12 8.92 -3.57
N MET A 98 -4.82 10.20 -3.87
CA MET A 98 -5.41 11.38 -3.20
C MET A 98 -6.94 11.40 -3.23
N SER A 99 -7.56 10.86 -4.30
CA SER A 99 -9.03 10.76 -4.45
C SER A 99 -9.62 9.43 -3.98
N THR A 100 -8.89 8.65 -3.22
CA THR A 100 -9.30 7.32 -2.76
C THR A 100 -9.54 7.31 -1.24
N PRO A 101 -10.13 6.24 -0.66
CA PRO A 101 -10.30 6.10 0.78
C PRO A 101 -9.01 6.25 1.60
N LEU A 102 -7.83 6.15 0.98
CA LEU A 102 -6.55 6.37 1.66
C LEU A 102 -6.46 7.75 2.30
N PHE A 103 -7.03 8.78 1.66
CA PHE A 103 -7.00 10.17 2.11
C PHE A 103 -8.37 10.74 2.49
N GLU A 104 -9.42 9.91 2.54
CA GLU A 104 -10.80 10.37 2.81
C GLU A 104 -10.93 11.16 4.13
N SER A 105 -10.10 10.85 5.12
CA SER A 105 -10.08 11.54 6.42
C SER A 105 -9.22 12.80 6.45
N ILE A 106 -8.58 13.17 5.35
CA ILE A 106 -7.71 14.35 5.26
C ILE A 106 -8.49 15.45 4.53
N GLU A 107 -8.70 16.58 5.20
CA GLU A 107 -9.33 17.75 4.58
C GLU A 107 -8.39 18.42 3.58
N ALA A 108 -8.95 18.98 2.51
CA ALA A 108 -8.17 19.67 1.47
C ALA A 108 -7.60 21.01 1.96
N GLU A 109 -8.29 21.64 2.91
CA GLU A 109 -7.88 22.92 3.48
C GLU A 109 -7.09 22.68 4.78
N MET A 110 -6.08 23.51 4.99
CA MET A 110 -5.28 23.48 6.23
C MET A 110 -6.13 23.86 7.43
N ASN A 111 -6.02 23.11 8.50
CA ASN A 111 -6.56 23.51 9.79
C ASN A 111 -5.69 24.63 10.43
N ALA A 112 -6.16 25.22 11.54
CA ALA A 112 -5.49 26.34 12.18
C ALA A 112 -4.06 26.03 12.67
N GLU A 113 -3.79 24.79 13.07
CA GLU A 113 -2.46 24.35 13.50
C GLU A 113 -1.50 24.21 12.30
N GLU A 114 -1.98 23.62 11.21
CA GLU A 114 -1.23 23.50 9.96
C GLU A 114 -0.92 24.86 9.35
N GLU A 115 -1.89 25.81 9.37
CA GLU A 115 -1.64 27.18 8.97
C GLU A 115 -0.56 27.88 9.82
N ALA A 116 -0.59 27.68 11.14
CA ALA A 116 0.42 28.25 12.04
C ALA A 116 1.81 27.69 11.72
N ILE A 117 1.92 26.38 11.48
CA ILE A 117 3.18 25.72 11.07
C ILE A 117 3.66 26.26 9.73
N SER A 118 2.77 26.35 8.74
CA SER A 118 3.09 26.90 7.42
C SER A 118 3.64 28.33 7.50
N ARG A 119 3.05 29.18 8.31
CA ARG A 119 3.49 30.57 8.52
C ARG A 119 4.79 30.68 9.31
N SER A 120 5.13 29.67 10.14
CA SER A 120 6.37 29.65 10.91
C SER A 120 7.60 29.28 10.08
N THR A 121 7.40 28.68 8.90
CA THR A 121 8.49 28.27 8.00
C THR A 121 8.80 29.41 7.02
N PRO A 122 10.07 29.87 6.93
CA PRO A 122 10.46 30.86 5.93
C PRO A 122 10.17 30.34 4.52
N THR A 123 9.41 31.09 3.74
CA THR A 123 9.20 30.81 2.32
C THR A 123 10.52 31.01 1.60
N ALA A 124 11.05 29.99 0.95
CA ALA A 124 12.13 30.16 -0.01
C ALA A 124 11.58 30.99 -1.18
N GLN A 125 12.02 32.24 -1.29
CA GLN A 125 11.79 33.01 -2.50
C GLN A 125 12.70 32.40 -3.57
N MET A 126 12.11 31.69 -4.53
CA MET A 126 12.80 31.35 -5.77
C MET A 126 12.77 32.62 -6.62
N GLU A 127 13.93 33.30 -6.73
CA GLU A 127 14.17 34.35 -7.72
C GLU A 127 14.32 33.75 -9.12
#